data_a04821f2357ff8e1e5756fda3566e1eb
#
_entry.id   a04821f2357ff8e1e5756fda3566e1eb
#
_cell.length_a   1.000
_cell.length_b   1.000
_cell.length_c   1.000
_cell.angle_alpha   90.00
_cell.angle_beta   90.00
_cell.angle_gamma   90.00
#
_symmetry.space_group_name_H-M   'P 1'
#
loop_
_entity.id
_entity.type
_entity.pdbx_description
1 polymer ?
#
loop_
_entity_poly.entity_id
_entity_poly.type
_entity_poly.pdbx_seq_one_letter_code
_entity_poly.pdbx_strand_id
1 'polypeptide(L)'
;MSEIIFEDGRVIGIKASQGEKILNVKANKGVILASGGFEKNQELRERYLPQPTNAEWSAANVHNTGDALNEGLRLNAATHQMDTGWWSTTMKVPGQDKGWLSMVDKSMPGNYTVNKNGERFSNESQNYVSFVNDMFKEYAKGNPCAPCYMIFDSDFRKNRPCGPLLQASMQPDSRVPKEWWDPSFLTKADTLEELAEKVGLSANGLLKTQQKVNEFSKTGNDLDFQRGDTAYDRYYGDPSVEPNPCLAPLEKGPFYCMVLYPGEMGTAGGLVIDSNARVLDTSKNPISGLYACGNCTTALLPKYPGPGSTLGPAMTFGYLAAKDITGANF
;
A
#
# COMPACT_ATOMS: atom_id res chain seq x y z
N MET A 1 4.08 5.70 -23.63
CA MET A 1 5.34 6.32 -24.17
C MET A 1 6.35 5.19 -24.30
N SER A 2 7.11 5.14 -25.41
CA SER A 2 8.11 4.08 -25.63
C SER A 2 9.54 4.59 -25.48
N GLU A 3 9.78 5.88 -25.70
CA GLU A 3 11.14 6.46 -25.64
C GLU A 3 11.09 7.99 -25.53
N ILE A 4 12.05 8.58 -24.82
CA ILE A 4 12.35 10.01 -24.86
C ILE A 4 13.34 10.26 -25.98
N ILE A 5 13.06 11.23 -26.85
CA ILE A 5 13.97 11.62 -27.92
C ILE A 5 14.95 12.65 -27.36
N PHE A 6 16.23 12.26 -27.31
CA PHE A 6 17.34 13.11 -26.81
C PHE A 6 18.37 13.31 -27.88
N GLU A 7 18.58 14.55 -28.30
CA GLU A 7 19.52 14.97 -29.36
C GLU A 7 20.25 16.22 -28.92
N ASP A 8 21.50 16.37 -29.31
CA ASP A 8 22.37 17.54 -29.05
C ASP A 8 22.33 17.99 -27.57
N GLY A 9 22.32 17.04 -26.63
CA GLY A 9 22.34 17.33 -25.20
C GLY A 9 20.99 17.78 -24.62
N ARG A 10 19.88 17.63 -25.36
CA ARG A 10 18.56 18.09 -24.96
C ARG A 10 17.46 17.08 -25.29
N VAL A 11 16.44 17.03 -24.44
CA VAL A 11 15.17 16.34 -24.74
C VAL A 11 14.35 17.20 -25.71
N ILE A 12 14.01 16.62 -26.86
CA ILE A 12 13.30 17.31 -27.97
C ILE A 12 11.93 16.69 -28.26
N GLY A 13 11.54 15.60 -27.59
CA GLY A 13 10.27 14.96 -27.83
C GLY A 13 10.17 13.58 -27.24
N ILE A 14 9.13 12.87 -27.65
CA ILE A 14 8.87 11.49 -27.25
C ILE A 14 8.50 10.63 -28.45
N LYS A 15 8.82 9.35 -28.37
CA LYS A 15 8.26 8.30 -29.23
C LYS A 15 7.12 7.60 -28.48
N ALA A 16 5.99 7.44 -29.11
CA ALA A 16 4.83 6.77 -28.56
C ALA A 16 4.25 5.77 -29.56
N SER A 17 3.63 4.72 -29.08
CA SER A 17 2.87 3.76 -29.88
C SER A 17 1.37 3.98 -29.71
N GLN A 18 0.63 3.91 -30.81
CA GLN A 18 -0.83 3.89 -30.84
C GLN A 18 -1.28 2.71 -31.72
N GLY A 19 -1.52 1.57 -31.09
CA GLY A 19 -1.62 0.30 -31.82
C GLY A 19 -0.28 0.00 -32.53
N GLU A 20 -0.34 -0.26 -33.83
CA GLU A 20 0.86 -0.52 -34.66
C GLU A 20 1.59 0.75 -35.13
N LYS A 21 0.99 1.94 -34.94
CA LYS A 21 1.60 3.21 -35.38
C LYS A 21 2.58 3.70 -34.34
N ILE A 22 3.79 4.05 -34.81
CA ILE A 22 4.80 4.78 -34.04
C ILE A 22 4.64 6.26 -34.36
N LEU A 23 4.48 7.06 -33.29
CA LEU A 23 4.35 8.51 -33.35
C LEU A 23 5.58 9.16 -32.74
N ASN A 24 6.24 10.04 -33.50
CA ASN A 24 7.27 10.93 -32.95
C ASN A 24 6.62 12.29 -32.67
N VAL A 25 6.54 12.65 -31.38
CA VAL A 25 5.94 13.91 -30.95
C VAL A 25 7.05 14.87 -30.57
N LYS A 26 7.22 15.93 -31.32
CA LYS A 26 8.21 16.97 -31.04
C LYS A 26 7.75 17.87 -29.91
N ALA A 27 8.63 18.13 -28.96
CA ALA A 27 8.43 19.06 -27.86
C ALA A 27 9.34 20.29 -28.06
N ASN A 28 8.75 21.44 -28.34
CA ASN A 28 9.53 22.64 -28.63
C ASN A 28 10.24 23.22 -27.40
N LYS A 29 9.71 23.01 -26.21
CA LYS A 29 10.23 23.59 -24.96
C LYS A 29 10.72 22.57 -23.95
N GLY A 30 10.05 21.44 -23.82
CA GLY A 30 10.42 20.38 -22.90
C GLY A 30 9.34 19.30 -22.76
N VAL A 31 9.68 18.22 -22.06
CA VAL A 31 8.80 17.06 -21.75
C VAL A 31 8.63 16.98 -20.25
N ILE A 32 7.39 16.82 -19.77
CA ILE A 32 7.07 16.58 -18.37
C ILE A 32 6.67 15.12 -18.21
N LEU A 33 7.42 14.36 -17.42
CA LEU A 33 7.10 13.00 -17.04
C LEU A 33 6.13 13.00 -15.84
N ALA A 34 4.95 12.37 -16.01
CA ALA A 34 3.91 12.30 -14.98
C ALA A 34 3.16 10.97 -15.05
N SER A 35 3.85 9.87 -15.38
CA SER A 35 3.25 8.56 -15.65
C SER A 35 3.11 7.64 -14.43
N GLY A 36 3.23 8.18 -13.22
CA GLY A 36 3.16 7.39 -11.97
C GLY A 36 4.45 6.65 -11.66
N GLY A 37 4.38 5.75 -10.69
CA GLY A 37 5.52 4.97 -10.22
C GLY A 37 5.72 3.65 -10.99
N PHE A 38 6.36 2.66 -10.32
CA PHE A 38 6.70 1.38 -10.92
C PHE A 38 6.03 0.18 -10.22
N GLU A 39 4.95 0.40 -9.51
CA GLU A 39 4.28 -0.56 -8.63
C GLU A 39 3.80 -1.81 -9.34
N LYS A 40 3.47 -1.70 -10.62
CA LYS A 40 2.98 -2.81 -11.45
C LYS A 40 4.05 -3.49 -12.30
N ASN A 41 5.31 -3.11 -12.13
CA ASN A 41 6.45 -3.75 -12.78
C ASN A 41 7.16 -4.69 -11.79
N GLN A 42 6.96 -6.01 -11.94
CA GLN A 42 7.51 -7.01 -11.02
C GLN A 42 9.04 -6.99 -10.98
N GLU A 43 9.71 -6.82 -12.11
CA GLU A 43 11.18 -6.76 -12.19
C GLU A 43 11.75 -5.56 -11.41
N LEU A 44 11.15 -4.38 -11.58
CA LEU A 44 11.57 -3.20 -10.83
C LEU A 44 11.27 -3.33 -9.33
N ARG A 45 10.15 -3.98 -8.97
CA ARG A 45 9.85 -4.28 -7.57
C ARG A 45 10.91 -5.18 -6.95
N GLU A 46 11.26 -6.29 -7.58
CA GLU A 46 12.27 -7.24 -7.10
C GLU A 46 13.65 -6.59 -6.96
N ARG A 47 13.95 -5.65 -7.86
CA ARG A 47 15.22 -4.92 -7.85
C ARG A 47 15.32 -3.89 -6.72
N TYR A 48 14.22 -3.24 -6.38
CA TYR A 48 14.29 -2.05 -5.53
C TYR A 48 13.51 -2.18 -4.21
N LEU A 49 12.35 -2.83 -4.20
CA LEU A 49 11.47 -2.84 -3.01
C LEU A 49 11.84 -3.94 -2.01
N PRO A 50 11.46 -3.78 -0.73
CA PRO A 50 11.61 -4.81 0.28
C PRO A 50 10.92 -6.12 -0.14
N GLN A 51 11.50 -7.24 0.31
CA GLN A 51 10.98 -8.58 0.05
C GLN A 51 10.16 -9.11 1.24
N PRO A 52 9.13 -9.92 0.99
CA PRO A 52 8.63 -10.36 -0.32
C PRO A 52 7.80 -9.27 -1.01
N THR A 53 7.81 -9.26 -2.33
CA THR A 53 7.06 -8.28 -3.12
C THR A 53 6.36 -8.93 -4.31
N ASN A 54 5.15 -8.44 -4.64
CA ASN A 54 4.37 -8.89 -5.78
C ASN A 54 3.54 -7.75 -6.33
N ALA A 55 3.60 -7.53 -7.64
CA ALA A 55 2.83 -6.48 -8.32
C ALA A 55 1.31 -6.64 -8.19
N GLU A 56 0.81 -7.88 -7.97
CA GLU A 56 -0.61 -8.14 -7.75
C GLU A 56 -1.13 -7.59 -6.41
N TRP A 57 -0.26 -7.37 -5.44
CA TRP A 57 -0.65 -6.80 -4.13
C TRP A 57 -0.86 -5.29 -4.18
N SER A 58 -0.38 -4.64 -5.22
CA SER A 58 -0.50 -3.19 -5.39
C SER A 58 -1.95 -2.76 -5.64
N ALA A 59 -2.39 -1.72 -4.92
CA ALA A 59 -3.68 -1.05 -5.14
C ALA A 59 -3.58 0.09 -6.18
N ALA A 60 -2.40 0.34 -6.72
CA ALA A 60 -2.15 1.39 -7.69
C ALA A 60 -2.77 1.10 -9.07
N ASN A 61 -2.69 2.08 -9.95
CA ASN A 61 -3.14 1.94 -11.34
C ASN A 61 -2.34 0.84 -12.04
N VAL A 62 -3.03 -0.03 -12.79
CA VAL A 62 -2.42 -1.18 -13.49
C VAL A 62 -1.38 -0.77 -14.55
N HIS A 63 -1.40 0.48 -14.99
CA HIS A 63 -0.47 1.04 -15.98
C HIS A 63 0.75 1.74 -15.37
N ASN A 64 0.91 1.72 -14.04
CA ASN A 64 2.10 2.27 -13.39
C ASN A 64 3.27 1.27 -13.48
N THR A 65 3.87 1.19 -14.66
CA THR A 65 4.89 0.19 -15.02
C THR A 65 6.33 0.73 -14.99
N GLY A 66 6.50 1.97 -14.53
CA GLY A 66 7.81 2.58 -14.39
C GLY A 66 8.39 3.19 -15.69
N ASP A 67 7.55 3.51 -16.67
CA ASP A 67 8.00 4.06 -17.97
C ASP A 67 8.87 5.30 -17.80
N ALA A 68 8.42 6.27 -16.98
CA ALA A 68 9.20 7.49 -16.73
C ALA A 68 10.53 7.19 -16.01
N LEU A 69 10.53 6.26 -15.08
CA LEU A 69 11.74 5.83 -14.36
C LEU A 69 12.75 5.22 -15.32
N ASN A 70 12.32 4.26 -16.15
CA ASN A 70 13.18 3.57 -17.10
C ASN A 70 13.81 4.55 -18.10
N GLU A 71 13.02 5.49 -18.62
CA GLU A 71 13.52 6.50 -19.55
C GLU A 71 14.45 7.52 -18.86
N GLY A 72 14.16 7.91 -17.63
CA GLY A 72 15.07 8.74 -16.84
C GLY A 72 16.40 8.03 -16.59
N LEU A 73 16.39 6.76 -16.20
CA LEU A 73 17.60 5.95 -16.00
C LEU A 73 18.42 5.82 -17.29
N ARG A 74 17.77 5.66 -18.46
CA ARG A 74 18.44 5.62 -19.76
C ARG A 74 19.19 6.94 -20.06
N LEU A 75 18.70 8.05 -19.55
CA LEU A 75 19.32 9.37 -19.66
C LEU A 75 20.25 9.72 -18.48
N ASN A 76 20.67 8.72 -17.69
CA ASN A 76 21.54 8.89 -16.52
C ASN A 76 20.92 9.78 -15.41
N ALA A 77 19.59 9.82 -15.30
CA ALA A 77 18.93 10.56 -14.22
C ALA A 77 19.26 9.96 -12.85
N ALA A 78 19.43 10.82 -11.85
CA ALA A 78 19.56 10.41 -10.46
C ALA A 78 18.23 9.91 -9.91
N THR A 79 18.29 8.90 -9.04
CA THR A 79 17.14 8.35 -8.33
C THR A 79 17.35 8.36 -6.82
N HIS A 80 16.27 8.39 -6.05
CA HIS A 80 16.34 8.37 -4.61
C HIS A 80 15.15 7.61 -3.99
N GLN A 81 15.30 7.09 -2.77
CA GLN A 81 14.27 6.37 -1.98
C GLN A 81 13.63 5.18 -2.74
N MET A 82 14.40 4.50 -3.59
CA MET A 82 13.89 3.45 -4.46
C MET A 82 13.33 2.23 -3.72
N ASP A 83 13.71 2.04 -2.48
CA ASP A 83 13.30 0.94 -1.59
C ASP A 83 12.03 1.26 -0.79
N THR A 84 11.36 2.37 -1.06
CA THR A 84 10.19 2.81 -0.30
C THR A 84 8.93 2.91 -1.15
N GLY A 85 7.78 2.76 -0.46
CA GLY A 85 6.44 2.90 -1.04
C GLY A 85 5.47 3.59 -0.08
N TRP A 86 4.35 4.05 -0.61
CA TRP A 86 3.19 4.49 0.15
C TRP A 86 2.44 3.25 0.65
N TRP A 87 3.08 2.54 1.59
CA TRP A 87 2.67 1.24 2.07
C TRP A 87 1.29 1.25 2.71
N SER A 88 0.49 0.26 2.41
CA SER A 88 -0.74 -0.09 3.11
C SER A 88 -1.00 -1.57 2.93
N THR A 89 -1.61 -2.22 3.92
CA THR A 89 -2.12 -3.57 3.68
C THR A 89 -3.16 -3.56 2.58
N THR A 90 -3.15 -4.60 1.76
CA THR A 90 -4.10 -4.82 0.69
C THR A 90 -4.71 -6.22 0.77
N MET A 91 -5.88 -6.37 0.21
CA MET A 91 -6.59 -7.64 0.02
C MET A 91 -6.58 -8.00 -1.46
N LYS A 92 -6.28 -9.24 -1.79
CA LYS A 92 -6.38 -9.74 -3.17
C LYS A 92 -7.80 -10.26 -3.40
N VAL A 93 -8.69 -9.37 -3.83
CA VAL A 93 -10.10 -9.72 -4.07
C VAL A 93 -10.19 -10.58 -5.34
N PRO A 94 -10.79 -11.80 -5.28
CA PRO A 94 -10.95 -12.63 -6.45
C PRO A 94 -11.69 -11.90 -7.59
N GLY A 95 -11.14 -12.01 -8.81
CA GLY A 95 -11.68 -11.34 -10.01
C GLY A 95 -11.31 -9.86 -10.16
N GLN A 96 -10.43 -9.31 -9.33
CA GLN A 96 -9.93 -7.94 -9.47
C GLN A 96 -8.45 -7.90 -9.86
N ASP A 97 -8.08 -6.95 -10.73
CA ASP A 97 -6.72 -6.80 -11.27
C ASP A 97 -5.76 -6.05 -10.33
N LYS A 98 -6.26 -5.51 -9.24
CA LYS A 98 -5.49 -4.75 -8.25
C LYS A 98 -5.89 -5.07 -6.83
N GLY A 99 -4.98 -4.86 -5.90
CA GLY A 99 -5.25 -4.98 -4.47
C GLY A 99 -6.31 -3.98 -4.00
N TRP A 100 -7.18 -4.41 -3.09
CA TRP A 100 -8.09 -3.54 -2.36
C TRP A 100 -7.40 -3.02 -1.10
N LEU A 101 -7.39 -1.71 -0.89
CA LEU A 101 -6.75 -1.09 0.27
C LEU A 101 -7.47 -1.46 1.57
N SER A 102 -6.70 -1.89 2.57
CA SER A 102 -7.17 -2.15 3.94
C SER A 102 -6.43 -1.22 4.90
N MET A 103 -6.83 0.04 4.94
CA MET A 103 -6.21 1.04 5.82
C MET A 103 -6.85 1.07 7.22
N VAL A 104 -8.16 0.98 7.27
CA VAL A 104 -8.97 1.21 8.47
C VAL A 104 -9.45 -0.09 9.11
N ASP A 105 -9.73 -1.10 8.31
CA ASP A 105 -10.38 -2.35 8.74
C ASP A 105 -9.69 -2.99 9.95
N LYS A 106 -8.36 -3.11 9.89
CA LYS A 106 -7.55 -3.69 10.96
C LYS A 106 -7.53 -2.85 12.26
N SER A 107 -7.81 -1.54 12.17
CA SER A 107 -7.81 -0.63 13.32
C SER A 107 -9.09 -0.69 14.15
N MET A 108 -10.19 -1.22 13.57
CA MET A 108 -11.47 -1.36 14.24
C MET A 108 -11.40 -2.37 15.39
N PRO A 109 -12.14 -2.19 16.50
CA PRO A 109 -12.21 -3.17 17.59
C PRO A 109 -12.90 -4.46 17.15
N GLY A 110 -12.54 -5.58 17.78
CA GLY A 110 -13.12 -6.90 17.50
C GLY A 110 -12.40 -7.68 16.38
N ASN A 111 -11.16 -7.32 16.11
CA ASN A 111 -10.25 -8.07 15.27
C ASN A 111 -8.81 -7.97 15.78
N TYR A 112 -7.97 -8.85 15.29
CA TYR A 112 -6.51 -8.77 15.42
C TYR A 112 -5.85 -9.39 14.20
N THR A 113 -4.57 -9.05 13.95
CA THR A 113 -3.78 -9.62 12.85
C THR A 113 -2.67 -10.50 13.36
N VAL A 114 -2.50 -11.66 12.74
CA VAL A 114 -1.47 -12.63 13.09
C VAL A 114 -0.60 -13.04 11.91
N ASN A 115 0.60 -13.50 12.22
CA ASN A 115 1.48 -14.19 11.30
C ASN A 115 1.03 -15.66 11.11
N LYS A 116 1.78 -16.44 10.33
CA LYS A 116 1.46 -17.85 10.09
C LYS A 116 1.55 -18.73 11.34
N ASN A 117 2.27 -18.29 12.37
CA ASN A 117 2.34 -18.97 13.68
C ASN A 117 1.13 -18.68 14.57
N GLY A 118 0.17 -17.87 14.12
CA GLY A 118 -0.98 -17.45 14.92
C GLY A 118 -0.65 -16.37 15.97
N GLU A 119 0.45 -15.64 15.79
CA GLU A 119 0.97 -14.64 16.72
C GLU A 119 0.84 -13.23 16.16
N ARG A 120 0.38 -12.29 17.01
CA ARG A 120 0.44 -10.86 16.68
C ARG A 120 1.89 -10.42 16.56
N PHE A 121 2.15 -9.44 15.73
CA PHE A 121 3.50 -8.95 15.44
C PHE A 121 3.60 -7.42 15.42
N SER A 122 2.48 -6.72 15.53
CA SER A 122 2.44 -5.26 15.45
C SER A 122 1.12 -4.71 16.01
N ASN A 123 1.06 -3.38 16.23
CA ASN A 123 -0.16 -2.66 16.59
C ASN A 123 -1.03 -2.46 15.34
N GLU A 124 -2.20 -3.07 15.29
CA GLU A 124 -3.12 -3.00 14.16
C GLU A 124 -3.70 -1.60 13.93
N SER A 125 -3.72 -0.77 14.98
CA SER A 125 -4.28 0.58 14.93
C SER A 125 -3.24 1.66 14.62
N GLN A 126 -1.94 1.31 14.58
CA GLN A 126 -0.91 2.28 14.18
C GLN A 126 -1.03 2.70 12.72
N ASN A 127 -0.24 3.69 12.32
CA ASN A 127 -0.17 4.14 10.92
C ASN A 127 0.08 2.96 9.97
N TYR A 128 -0.71 2.89 8.91
CA TYR A 128 -0.68 1.77 7.96
C TYR A 128 0.66 1.58 7.25
N VAL A 129 1.43 2.65 7.02
CA VAL A 129 2.81 2.55 6.49
C VAL A 129 3.72 1.86 7.51
N SER A 130 3.60 2.24 8.79
CA SER A 130 4.38 1.62 9.88
C SER A 130 4.03 0.15 10.04
N PHE A 131 2.75 -0.20 9.97
CA PHE A 131 2.30 -1.59 10.06
C PHE A 131 2.92 -2.47 8.97
N VAL A 132 2.92 -2.02 7.71
CA VAL A 132 3.54 -2.79 6.61
C VAL A 132 5.07 -2.84 6.74
N ASN A 133 5.70 -1.75 7.21
CA ASN A 133 7.14 -1.81 7.53
C ASN A 133 7.46 -2.83 8.62
N ASP A 134 6.57 -3.02 9.61
CA ASP A 134 6.74 -4.07 10.61
C ASP A 134 6.55 -5.46 9.99
N MET A 135 5.63 -5.65 9.02
CA MET A 135 5.54 -6.90 8.25
C MET A 135 6.89 -7.24 7.59
N PHE A 136 7.53 -6.29 6.90
CA PHE A 136 8.83 -6.51 6.27
C PHE A 136 9.94 -6.82 7.29
N LYS A 137 9.97 -6.08 8.41
CA LYS A 137 10.96 -6.31 9.48
C LYS A 137 10.80 -7.70 10.11
N GLU A 138 9.58 -8.10 10.41
CA GLU A 138 9.31 -9.41 11.01
C GLU A 138 9.59 -10.54 10.00
N TYR A 139 9.22 -10.36 8.75
CA TYR A 139 9.54 -11.32 7.69
C TYR A 139 11.07 -11.52 7.56
N ALA A 140 11.84 -10.44 7.60
CA ALA A 140 13.31 -10.50 7.54
C ALA A 140 13.94 -11.23 8.75
N LYS A 141 13.24 -11.28 9.90
CA LYS A 141 13.65 -12.06 11.09
C LYS A 141 13.26 -13.55 10.99
N GLY A 142 12.59 -13.96 9.92
CA GLY A 142 12.09 -15.32 9.74
C GLY A 142 10.67 -15.54 10.27
N ASN A 143 9.97 -14.49 10.69
CA ASN A 143 8.56 -14.58 11.09
C ASN A 143 7.65 -14.45 9.86
N PRO A 144 6.87 -15.48 9.48
CA PRO A 144 6.11 -15.48 8.23
C PRO A 144 4.81 -14.64 8.35
N CYS A 145 4.94 -13.33 8.19
CA CYS A 145 3.85 -12.33 8.29
C CYS A 145 3.52 -11.62 6.96
N ALA A 146 4.01 -12.11 5.83
CA ALA A 146 3.68 -11.61 4.51
C ALA A 146 3.27 -12.78 3.58
N PRO A 147 1.95 -13.09 3.46
CA PRO A 147 0.81 -12.35 4.03
C PRO A 147 0.64 -12.48 5.54
N CYS A 148 -0.17 -11.60 6.14
CA CYS A 148 -0.72 -11.75 7.48
C CYS A 148 -2.23 -12.00 7.42
N TYR A 149 -2.81 -12.38 8.56
CA TYR A 149 -4.16 -12.89 8.65
C TYR A 149 -4.96 -12.08 9.67
N MET A 150 -5.97 -11.36 9.21
CA MET A 150 -6.90 -10.61 10.07
C MET A 150 -8.01 -11.55 10.53
N ILE A 151 -8.08 -11.77 11.81
CA ILE A 151 -9.05 -12.65 12.45
C ILE A 151 -10.14 -11.81 13.10
N PHE A 152 -11.39 -12.15 12.87
CA PHE A 152 -12.55 -11.50 13.47
C PHE A 152 -13.69 -12.50 13.69
N ASP A 153 -14.64 -12.13 14.52
CA ASP A 153 -15.76 -12.98 14.90
C ASP A 153 -17.10 -12.53 14.29
N SER A 154 -18.19 -13.19 14.70
CA SER A 154 -19.55 -12.89 14.22
C SER A 154 -20.03 -11.50 14.65
N ASP A 155 -19.60 -10.97 15.79
CA ASP A 155 -19.97 -9.63 16.25
C ASP A 155 -19.31 -8.55 15.37
N PHE A 156 -18.03 -8.70 15.05
CA PHE A 156 -17.37 -7.83 14.06
C PHE A 156 -18.06 -7.94 12.70
N ARG A 157 -18.28 -9.16 12.20
CA ARG A 157 -18.91 -9.42 10.90
C ARG A 157 -20.31 -8.79 10.78
N LYS A 158 -21.06 -8.78 11.88
CA LYS A 158 -22.41 -8.20 11.95
C LYS A 158 -22.39 -6.67 11.84
N ASN A 159 -21.45 -6.02 12.49
CA ASN A 159 -21.49 -4.60 12.79
C ASN A 159 -20.52 -3.77 11.96
N ARG A 160 -19.47 -4.37 11.35
CA ARG A 160 -18.38 -3.66 10.70
C ARG A 160 -18.09 -4.20 9.31
N PRO A 161 -17.77 -3.33 8.35
CA PRO A 161 -17.24 -3.77 7.05
C PRO A 161 -15.78 -4.20 7.18
N CYS A 162 -15.30 -4.99 6.21
CA CYS A 162 -13.91 -5.40 6.08
C CYS A 162 -13.52 -5.37 4.59
N GLY A 163 -12.85 -4.33 4.15
CA GLY A 163 -12.57 -4.08 2.74
C GLY A 163 -13.85 -4.06 1.88
N PRO A 164 -13.95 -4.91 0.87
CA PRO A 164 -15.14 -4.99 0.03
C PRO A 164 -16.31 -5.76 0.70
N LEU A 165 -16.05 -6.44 1.82
CA LEU A 165 -17.06 -7.19 2.56
C LEU A 165 -17.87 -6.23 3.44
N LEU A 166 -19.11 -5.94 3.05
CA LEU A 166 -20.02 -5.09 3.84
C LEU A 166 -20.46 -5.84 5.10
N GLN A 167 -20.89 -5.11 6.14
CA GLN A 167 -21.42 -5.72 7.37
C GLN A 167 -22.59 -6.66 7.06
N ALA A 168 -22.77 -7.71 7.87
CA ALA A 168 -23.75 -8.78 7.58
C ALA A 168 -25.20 -8.30 7.53
N SER A 169 -25.54 -7.17 8.16
CA SER A 169 -26.87 -6.54 8.03
C SER A 169 -27.17 -6.06 6.62
N MET A 170 -26.16 -5.72 5.82
CA MET A 170 -26.27 -5.28 4.42
C MET A 170 -25.94 -6.41 3.44
N GLN A 171 -24.94 -7.22 3.75
CA GLN A 171 -24.45 -8.34 2.94
C GLN A 171 -24.29 -9.58 3.81
N PRO A 172 -25.37 -10.34 4.09
CA PRO A 172 -25.27 -11.60 4.79
C PRO A 172 -24.41 -12.59 4.01
N ASP A 173 -23.81 -13.57 4.72
CA ASP A 173 -22.88 -14.53 4.12
C ASP A 173 -23.44 -15.26 2.90
N SER A 174 -24.76 -15.47 2.83
CA SER A 174 -25.43 -16.05 1.67
C SER A 174 -25.40 -15.17 0.40
N ARG A 175 -25.06 -13.89 0.53
CA ARG A 175 -24.91 -12.93 -0.58
C ARG A 175 -23.47 -12.57 -0.90
N VAL A 176 -22.52 -13.10 -0.12
CA VAL A 176 -21.09 -12.97 -0.45
C VAL A 176 -20.81 -13.81 -1.70
N PRO A 177 -20.09 -13.26 -2.70
CA PRO A 177 -19.73 -14.02 -3.90
C PRO A 177 -19.06 -15.34 -3.55
N LYS A 178 -19.43 -16.42 -4.23
CA LYS A 178 -18.90 -17.77 -3.90
C LYS A 178 -17.38 -17.85 -4.04
N GLU A 179 -16.85 -17.17 -5.03
CA GLU A 179 -15.41 -17.08 -5.30
C GLU A 179 -14.62 -16.34 -4.21
N TRP A 180 -15.29 -15.57 -3.34
CA TRP A 180 -14.63 -14.91 -2.22
C TRP A 180 -14.37 -15.86 -1.05
N TRP A 181 -15.11 -16.98 -0.97
CA TRP A 181 -14.84 -18.02 0.03
C TRP A 181 -13.65 -18.87 -0.38
N ASP A 182 -12.47 -18.27 -0.29
CA ASP A 182 -11.18 -18.83 -0.69
C ASP A 182 -10.15 -18.59 0.43
N PRO A 183 -9.33 -19.60 0.82
CA PRO A 183 -8.32 -19.44 1.86
C PRO A 183 -7.28 -18.35 1.60
N SER A 184 -7.12 -17.90 0.37
CA SER A 184 -6.24 -16.79 0.01
C SER A 184 -6.90 -15.40 0.16
N PHE A 185 -8.20 -15.34 0.45
CA PHE A 185 -8.94 -14.09 0.62
C PHE A 185 -9.82 -14.10 1.89
N LEU A 186 -10.92 -14.87 1.91
CA LEU A 186 -11.88 -14.92 3.02
C LEU A 186 -12.23 -16.36 3.39
N THR A 187 -12.05 -16.71 4.67
CA THR A 187 -12.41 -18.01 5.21
C THR A 187 -13.35 -17.86 6.39
N LYS A 188 -14.24 -18.82 6.58
CA LYS A 188 -15.17 -18.94 7.72
C LYS A 188 -15.10 -20.32 8.34
N ALA A 189 -15.19 -20.37 9.67
CA ALA A 189 -15.27 -21.60 10.44
C ALA A 189 -16.08 -21.40 11.75
N ASP A 190 -16.57 -22.46 12.31
CA ASP A 190 -17.35 -22.39 13.56
C ASP A 190 -16.46 -22.24 14.78
N THR A 191 -15.20 -22.73 14.71
CA THR A 191 -14.19 -22.60 15.77
C THR A 191 -12.90 -21.99 15.23
N LEU A 192 -12.02 -21.49 16.12
CA LEU A 192 -10.70 -20.98 15.73
C LEU A 192 -9.74 -22.09 15.29
N GLU A 193 -9.87 -23.29 15.87
CA GLU A 193 -9.10 -24.45 15.48
C GLU A 193 -9.40 -24.86 14.04
N GLU A 194 -10.68 -24.95 13.69
CA GLU A 194 -11.12 -25.22 12.33
C GLU A 194 -10.69 -24.11 11.35
N LEU A 195 -10.78 -22.84 11.79
CA LEU A 195 -10.31 -21.71 10.99
C LEU A 195 -8.81 -21.80 10.73
N ALA A 196 -8.03 -22.08 11.76
CA ALA A 196 -6.57 -22.26 11.66
C ALA A 196 -6.20 -23.38 10.68
N GLU A 197 -6.88 -24.53 10.75
CA GLU A 197 -6.67 -25.64 9.83
C GLU A 197 -6.94 -25.22 8.36
N LYS A 198 -8.09 -24.58 8.12
CA LYS A 198 -8.51 -24.16 6.77
C LYS A 198 -7.52 -23.18 6.12
N VAL A 199 -6.91 -22.28 6.89
CA VAL A 199 -5.97 -21.26 6.37
C VAL A 199 -4.50 -21.60 6.59
N GLY A 200 -4.21 -22.73 7.22
CA GLY A 200 -2.85 -23.24 7.47
C GLY A 200 -2.09 -22.45 8.53
N LEU A 201 -2.78 -21.99 9.60
CA LEU A 201 -2.19 -21.31 10.75
C LEU A 201 -1.92 -22.30 11.90
N SER A 202 -1.07 -21.88 12.84
CA SER A 202 -0.91 -22.58 14.11
C SER A 202 -2.15 -22.38 14.99
N ALA A 203 -2.95 -23.43 15.20
CA ALA A 203 -4.14 -23.37 16.07
C ALA A 203 -3.77 -22.98 17.52
N ASN A 204 -2.67 -23.56 18.07
CA ASN A 204 -2.20 -23.23 19.41
C ASN A 204 -1.79 -21.76 19.55
N GLY A 205 -1.07 -21.22 18.54
CA GLY A 205 -0.69 -19.81 18.52
C GLY A 205 -1.93 -18.90 18.46
N LEU A 206 -2.89 -19.24 17.59
CA LEU A 206 -4.11 -18.46 17.40
C LEU A 206 -4.96 -18.41 18.67
N LEU A 207 -5.16 -19.54 19.37
CA LEU A 207 -5.90 -19.61 20.62
C LEU A 207 -5.23 -18.81 21.74
N LYS A 208 -3.90 -18.89 21.87
CA LYS A 208 -3.15 -18.08 22.84
C LYS A 208 -3.28 -16.58 22.54
N THR A 209 -3.24 -16.20 21.28
CA THR A 209 -3.42 -14.81 20.86
C THR A 209 -4.83 -14.32 21.16
N GLN A 210 -5.86 -15.11 20.86
CA GLN A 210 -7.25 -14.77 21.21
C GLN A 210 -7.41 -14.56 22.73
N GLN A 211 -6.86 -15.46 23.55
CA GLN A 211 -6.95 -15.35 25.01
C GLN A 211 -6.34 -14.02 25.49
N LYS A 212 -5.15 -13.66 25.01
CA LYS A 212 -4.50 -12.38 25.35
C LYS A 212 -5.32 -11.18 24.91
N VAL A 213 -5.79 -11.16 23.65
CA VAL A 213 -6.58 -10.05 23.11
C VAL A 213 -7.88 -9.87 23.88
N ASN A 214 -8.53 -10.94 24.26
CA ASN A 214 -9.75 -10.89 25.07
C ASN A 214 -9.46 -10.34 26.48
N GLU A 215 -8.32 -10.67 27.07
CA GLU A 215 -7.88 -10.09 28.36
C GLU A 215 -7.57 -8.59 28.22
N PHE A 216 -6.85 -8.19 27.18
CA PHE A 216 -6.56 -6.78 26.88
C PHE A 216 -7.85 -5.98 26.64
N SER A 217 -8.84 -6.59 25.99
CA SER A 217 -10.13 -5.95 25.74
C SER A 217 -10.90 -5.66 27.05
N LYS A 218 -10.78 -6.53 28.06
CA LYS A 218 -11.40 -6.32 29.39
C LYS A 218 -10.73 -5.20 30.18
N THR A 219 -9.41 -5.14 30.11
CA THR A 219 -8.62 -4.15 30.87
C THR A 219 -8.47 -2.82 30.13
N GLY A 220 -8.65 -2.82 28.82
CA GLY A 220 -8.40 -1.67 27.96
C GLY A 220 -6.92 -1.44 27.63
N ASN A 221 -6.01 -2.32 28.10
CA ASN A 221 -4.56 -2.15 27.94
C ASN A 221 -3.98 -3.30 27.12
N ASP A 222 -3.46 -2.99 25.93
CA ASP A 222 -2.69 -3.93 25.10
C ASP A 222 -1.24 -3.95 25.57
N LEU A 223 -0.87 -4.95 26.35
CA LEU A 223 0.47 -5.09 26.91
C LEU A 223 1.52 -5.53 25.88
N ASP A 224 1.10 -6.07 24.73
CA ASP A 224 2.01 -6.54 23.70
C ASP A 224 2.44 -5.38 22.74
N PHE A 225 1.49 -4.54 22.31
CA PHE A 225 1.74 -3.52 21.27
C PHE A 225 1.13 -2.15 21.55
N GLN A 226 0.53 -1.92 22.72
CA GLN A 226 -0.03 -0.63 23.16
C GLN A 226 -1.12 -0.10 22.22
N ARG A 227 -1.91 -1.00 21.64
CA ARG A 227 -3.00 -0.65 20.71
C ARG A 227 -4.05 0.20 21.41
N GLY A 228 -4.31 1.41 20.85
CA GLY A 228 -5.25 2.37 21.41
C GLY A 228 -4.64 3.37 22.39
N ASP A 229 -3.32 3.36 22.62
CA ASP A 229 -2.67 4.32 23.52
C ASP A 229 -2.50 5.70 22.89
N THR A 230 -2.35 5.76 21.56
CA THR A 230 -2.14 7.02 20.86
C THR A 230 -3.44 7.62 20.31
N ALA A 231 -3.46 8.93 20.10
CA ALA A 231 -4.59 9.61 19.44
C ALA A 231 -4.80 9.09 18.00
N TYR A 232 -3.71 8.73 17.32
CA TYR A 232 -3.80 8.16 15.98
C TYR A 232 -4.50 6.79 15.99
N ASP A 233 -4.16 5.91 16.93
CA ASP A 233 -4.80 4.59 17.05
C ASP A 233 -6.31 4.73 17.24
N ARG A 234 -6.71 5.65 18.12
CA ARG A 234 -8.12 5.91 18.47
C ARG A 234 -8.91 6.60 17.36
N TYR A 235 -8.24 7.25 16.40
CA TYR A 235 -8.90 7.98 15.31
C TYR A 235 -9.79 7.05 14.45
N TYR A 236 -9.33 5.83 14.20
CA TYR A 236 -10.09 4.81 13.47
C TYR A 236 -10.77 3.78 14.39
N GLY A 237 -10.70 3.96 15.69
CA GLY A 237 -11.40 3.15 16.68
C GLY A 237 -12.91 3.45 16.69
N ASP A 238 -13.63 2.70 17.48
CA ASP A 238 -15.07 2.90 17.71
C ASP A 238 -15.28 3.55 19.10
N PRO A 239 -15.64 4.83 19.18
CA PRO A 239 -15.77 5.53 20.46
C PRO A 239 -16.91 5.00 21.36
N SER A 240 -17.78 4.13 20.83
CA SER A 240 -18.80 3.47 21.62
C SER A 240 -18.29 2.21 22.36
N VAL A 241 -17.05 1.79 22.10
CA VAL A 241 -16.42 0.63 22.73
C VAL A 241 -15.53 1.07 23.89
N GLU A 242 -15.88 0.59 25.09
CA GLU A 242 -15.16 0.89 26.33
C GLU A 242 -14.51 -0.41 26.87
N PRO A 243 -13.36 -0.31 27.58
CA PRO A 243 -12.64 0.91 27.97
C PRO A 243 -11.65 1.43 26.92
N ASN A 244 -11.43 0.71 25.80
CA ASN A 244 -10.52 1.11 24.75
C ASN A 244 -11.21 0.99 23.38
N PRO A 245 -11.34 2.09 22.61
CA PRO A 245 -12.08 2.11 21.34
C PRO A 245 -11.44 1.25 20.23
N CYS A 246 -10.22 0.74 20.45
CA CYS A 246 -9.51 -0.12 19.51
C CYS A 246 -9.57 -1.60 19.85
N LEU A 247 -10.11 -1.98 21.03
CA LEU A 247 -10.09 -3.33 21.56
C LEU A 247 -11.51 -3.83 21.86
N ALA A 248 -11.88 -4.96 21.30
CA ALA A 248 -13.07 -5.69 21.70
C ALA A 248 -12.79 -7.21 21.66
N PRO A 249 -13.44 -8.01 22.52
CA PRO A 249 -13.19 -9.43 22.57
C PRO A 249 -13.70 -10.15 21.32
N LEU A 250 -13.07 -11.28 20.99
CA LEU A 250 -13.49 -12.21 19.95
C LEU A 250 -13.92 -13.52 20.62
N GLU A 251 -15.20 -13.69 20.84
CA GLU A 251 -15.73 -14.82 21.64
C GLU A 251 -16.84 -15.61 20.94
N LYS A 252 -17.42 -15.05 19.86
CA LYS A 252 -18.62 -15.60 19.26
C LYS A 252 -18.37 -16.12 17.85
N GLY A 253 -18.38 -17.44 17.69
CA GLY A 253 -18.41 -18.05 16.35
C GLY A 253 -19.67 -17.67 15.55
N PRO A 254 -19.66 -17.82 14.23
CA PRO A 254 -18.50 -18.23 13.46
C PRO A 254 -17.38 -17.20 13.44
N PHE A 255 -16.14 -17.70 13.27
CA PHE A 255 -14.94 -16.89 13.11
C PHE A 255 -14.58 -16.76 11.63
N TYR A 256 -13.89 -15.68 11.30
CA TYR A 256 -13.51 -15.35 9.95
C TYR A 256 -12.03 -14.99 9.89
N CYS A 257 -11.43 -15.25 8.74
CA CYS A 257 -10.08 -14.83 8.41
C CYS A 257 -10.09 -14.09 7.08
N MET A 258 -9.54 -12.87 7.07
CA MET A 258 -9.24 -12.10 5.87
C MET A 258 -7.72 -12.04 5.67
N VAL A 259 -7.25 -12.38 4.47
CA VAL A 259 -5.81 -12.37 4.16
C VAL A 259 -5.38 -10.96 3.73
N LEU A 260 -4.33 -10.45 4.37
CA LEU A 260 -3.75 -9.13 4.10
C LEU A 260 -2.32 -9.26 3.59
N TYR A 261 -2.02 -8.55 2.51
CA TYR A 261 -0.71 -8.53 1.86
C TYR A 261 0.00 -7.19 2.10
N PRO A 262 1.34 -7.15 2.12
CA PRO A 262 2.09 -5.89 2.16
C PRO A 262 2.05 -5.22 0.79
N GLY A 263 0.98 -4.48 0.55
CA GLY A 263 0.77 -3.72 -0.67
C GLY A 263 1.09 -2.23 -0.49
N GLU A 264 0.74 -1.44 -1.49
CA GLU A 264 0.95 0.01 -1.49
C GLU A 264 -0.07 0.74 -2.38
N MET A 265 -0.17 2.05 -2.17
CA MET A 265 -0.90 2.98 -3.02
C MET A 265 -0.05 3.51 -4.17
N GLY A 266 1.26 3.32 -4.11
CA GLY A 266 2.25 3.75 -5.08
C GLY A 266 3.67 3.63 -4.54
N THR A 267 4.67 3.62 -5.42
CA THR A 267 6.07 3.74 -5.03
C THR A 267 6.38 5.17 -4.59
N ALA A 268 7.31 5.33 -3.64
CA ALA A 268 7.76 6.63 -3.14
C ALA A 268 9.14 7.02 -3.71
N GLY A 269 9.88 6.04 -4.23
CA GLY A 269 11.12 6.25 -4.95
C GLY A 269 10.91 6.66 -6.39
N GLY A 270 11.87 7.38 -6.95
CA GLY A 270 11.82 7.83 -8.34
C GLY A 270 12.94 8.80 -8.72
N LEU A 271 12.72 9.52 -9.79
CA LEU A 271 13.66 10.51 -10.34
C LEU A 271 13.87 11.68 -9.37
N VAL A 272 15.11 12.11 -9.23
CA VAL A 272 15.43 13.33 -8.47
C VAL A 272 15.15 14.56 -9.31
N ILE A 273 14.45 15.52 -8.74
CA ILE A 273 14.13 16.81 -9.39
C ILE A 273 14.61 17.98 -8.52
N ASP A 274 14.82 19.14 -9.14
CA ASP A 274 15.07 20.39 -8.44
C ASP A 274 13.77 21.15 -8.10
N SER A 275 13.90 22.35 -7.52
CA SER A 275 12.77 23.21 -7.15
C SER A 275 11.91 23.68 -8.33
N ASN A 276 12.42 23.60 -9.56
CA ASN A 276 11.70 23.91 -10.80
C ASN A 276 11.15 22.65 -11.48
N ALA A 277 11.20 21.50 -10.82
CA ALA A 277 10.78 20.18 -11.33
C ALA A 277 11.66 19.67 -12.51
N ARG A 278 12.86 20.20 -12.72
CA ARG A 278 13.81 19.70 -13.72
C ARG A 278 14.44 18.41 -13.21
N VAL A 279 14.48 17.36 -14.03
CA VAL A 279 15.12 16.10 -13.69
C VAL A 279 16.63 16.29 -13.65
N LEU A 280 17.27 15.80 -12.57
CA LEU A 280 18.72 15.90 -12.37
C LEU A 280 19.40 14.59 -12.79
N ASP A 281 20.59 14.72 -13.40
CA ASP A 281 21.49 13.61 -13.66
C ASP A 281 22.24 13.16 -12.38
N THR A 282 23.02 12.10 -12.47
CA THR A 282 23.84 11.57 -11.34
C THR A 282 24.91 12.55 -10.85
N SER A 283 25.24 13.56 -11.65
CA SER A 283 26.16 14.67 -11.29
C SER A 283 25.43 15.88 -10.71
N LYS A 284 24.08 15.78 -10.52
CA LYS A 284 23.19 16.84 -10.03
C LYS A 284 22.99 18.01 -10.99
N ASN A 285 23.25 17.85 -12.29
CA ASN A 285 22.95 18.84 -13.31
C ASN A 285 21.55 18.57 -13.88
N PRO A 286 20.76 19.62 -14.22
CA PRO A 286 19.50 19.43 -14.91
C PRO A 286 19.68 18.82 -16.30
N ILE A 287 18.93 17.76 -16.61
CA ILE A 287 18.83 17.21 -17.97
C ILE A 287 18.00 18.19 -18.80
N SER A 288 18.63 18.80 -19.78
CA SER A 288 18.00 19.87 -20.55
C SER A 288 16.70 19.43 -21.23
N GLY A 289 15.62 20.18 -21.01
CA GLY A 289 14.30 19.91 -21.56
C GLY A 289 13.53 18.77 -20.90
N LEU A 290 14.02 18.18 -19.78
CA LEU A 290 13.35 17.11 -19.07
C LEU A 290 12.87 17.55 -17.68
N TYR A 291 11.58 17.36 -17.44
CA TYR A 291 10.89 17.66 -16.20
C TYR A 291 10.13 16.43 -15.70
N ALA A 292 9.83 16.37 -14.40
CA ALA A 292 9.01 15.31 -13.86
C ALA A 292 8.19 15.78 -12.65
N CYS A 293 7.04 15.13 -12.42
CA CYS A 293 6.19 15.34 -11.25
C CYS A 293 5.38 14.09 -10.88
N GLY A 294 4.86 14.05 -9.66
CA GLY A 294 4.07 12.91 -9.16
C GLY A 294 4.94 11.70 -8.81
N ASN A 295 4.34 10.49 -8.76
CA ASN A 295 5.00 9.29 -8.24
C ASN A 295 6.14 8.75 -9.13
N CYS A 296 6.41 9.32 -10.30
CA CYS A 296 7.64 9.02 -11.04
C CYS A 296 8.86 9.75 -10.47
N THR A 297 8.66 10.71 -9.56
CA THR A 297 9.72 11.41 -8.83
C THR A 297 9.87 10.87 -7.43
N THR A 298 11.07 11.06 -6.84
CA THR A 298 11.26 10.74 -5.41
C THR A 298 10.34 11.57 -4.53
N ALA A 299 9.82 10.94 -3.49
CA ALA A 299 8.94 11.61 -2.54
C ALA A 299 9.62 12.82 -1.89
N LEU A 300 8.88 13.92 -1.77
CA LEU A 300 9.35 15.14 -1.11
C LEU A 300 9.61 14.91 0.39
N LEU A 301 8.80 14.08 1.03
CA LEU A 301 8.88 13.79 2.45
C LEU A 301 9.36 12.35 2.65
N PRO A 302 10.31 12.10 3.58
CA PRO A 302 10.89 10.77 3.81
C PRO A 302 9.92 9.81 4.50
N LYS A 303 8.82 10.34 5.06
CA LYS A 303 7.75 9.56 5.71
C LYS A 303 6.40 10.06 5.22
N TYR A 304 5.43 9.16 5.18
CA TYR A 304 4.09 9.48 4.74
C TYR A 304 3.33 10.27 5.83
N PRO A 305 3.04 11.56 5.61
CA PRO A 305 2.39 12.40 6.62
C PRO A 305 0.86 12.27 6.62
N GLY A 306 0.26 11.60 5.62
CA GLY A 306 -1.19 11.40 5.52
C GLY A 306 -1.77 11.66 4.11
N PRO A 307 -3.09 11.66 3.98
CA PRO A 307 -3.78 11.90 2.71
C PRO A 307 -3.36 13.22 2.05
N GLY A 308 -3.20 13.20 0.72
CA GLY A 308 -2.75 14.37 -0.07
C GLY A 308 -1.24 14.44 -0.30
N SER A 309 -0.44 13.61 0.38
CA SER A 309 1.04 13.63 0.30
C SER A 309 1.59 13.31 -1.09
N THR A 310 0.82 12.71 -1.97
CA THR A 310 1.18 12.45 -3.36
C THR A 310 0.60 13.50 -4.31
N LEU A 311 -0.69 13.84 -4.15
CA LEU A 311 -1.38 14.79 -5.02
C LEU A 311 -0.88 16.22 -4.86
N GLY A 312 -0.61 16.66 -3.63
CA GLY A 312 -0.08 18.00 -3.34
C GLY A 312 1.23 18.26 -4.09
N PRO A 313 2.30 17.46 -3.86
CA PRO A 313 3.55 17.59 -4.59
C PRO A 313 3.39 17.43 -6.12
N ALA A 314 2.57 16.46 -6.57
CA ALA A 314 2.35 16.25 -8.00
C ALA A 314 1.81 17.49 -8.70
N MET A 315 0.80 18.13 -8.13
CA MET A 315 0.19 19.34 -8.66
C MET A 315 1.17 20.53 -8.58
N THR A 316 1.86 20.70 -7.46
CA THR A 316 2.83 21.79 -7.23
C THR A 316 3.98 21.70 -8.23
N PHE A 317 4.63 20.54 -8.35
CA PHE A 317 5.75 20.38 -9.29
C PHE A 317 5.30 20.36 -10.73
N GLY A 318 4.10 19.90 -11.06
CA GLY A 318 3.52 20.06 -12.38
C GLY A 318 3.33 21.52 -12.78
N TYR A 319 2.85 22.35 -11.85
CA TYR A 319 2.75 23.80 -12.03
C TYR A 319 4.13 24.46 -12.20
N LEU A 320 5.10 24.12 -11.34
CA LEU A 320 6.46 24.68 -11.40
C LEU A 320 7.17 24.28 -12.68
N ALA A 321 7.02 23.04 -13.16
CA ALA A 321 7.52 22.61 -14.46
C ALA A 321 6.95 23.46 -15.60
N ALA A 322 5.63 23.65 -15.63
CA ALA A 322 4.97 24.44 -16.66
C ALA A 322 5.43 25.91 -16.62
N LYS A 323 5.61 26.46 -15.43
CA LYS A 323 6.12 27.82 -15.22
C LYS A 323 7.54 27.99 -15.76
N ASP A 324 8.46 27.08 -15.41
CA ASP A 324 9.86 27.11 -15.87
C ASP A 324 9.95 26.93 -17.40
N ILE A 325 9.22 25.96 -17.95
CA ILE A 325 9.17 25.70 -19.41
C ILE A 325 8.67 26.90 -20.21
N THR A 326 7.68 27.63 -19.67
CA THR A 326 7.07 28.74 -20.40
C THR A 326 7.80 30.09 -20.19
N GLY A 327 8.60 30.19 -19.11
CA GLY A 327 9.18 31.45 -18.66
C GLY A 327 8.13 32.44 -18.14
N ALA A 328 6.94 31.95 -17.80
CA ALA A 328 5.85 32.80 -17.35
C ALA A 328 6.07 33.28 -15.90
N ASN A 329 5.92 34.56 -15.65
CA ASN A 329 5.79 35.15 -14.32
C ASN A 329 4.30 35.27 -14.00
N PHE A 330 3.76 34.29 -13.23
CA PHE A 330 2.41 34.36 -12.68
C PHE A 330 2.46 34.87 -11.25
#